data_662fea91d639c9bda657723a27ea3ebc
#
_entry.id   662fea91d639c9bda657723a27ea3ebc
#
_cell.length_a   1.000
_cell.length_b   1.000
_cell.length_c   1.000
_cell.angle_alpha   90.00
_cell.angle_beta   90.00
_cell.angle_gamma   90.00
#
_symmetry.space_group_name_H-M   'P 1'
#
loop_
_entity.id
_entity.type
_entity.pdbx_description
1 polymer ?
#
loop_
_entity_poly.entity_id
_entity_poly.type
_entity_poly.pdbx_seq_one_letter_code
_entity_poly.pdbx_strand_id
1 'polypeptide(L)'
;MKVYARNPLNVGFFRLMCDEESLTTSLCSFFLSKFVPSMTFNMYWLHHSINLLKIVPFLGGWLSDRLLGDPEGWPHPIVWFGKAISAGEKELNKGSERVLKGGILAVVLILGVYLICERILSWAWIIHPQFSGLLTAVGVFYCLSGKTLIKEVKAVFEAVDRSTEEGRRQVARIVGRDTSNLSPQEIRAAALETLSEN
;
A
#
# COMPACT_ATOMS: atom_id res chain seq x y z
N MET A 1 -4.31 -13.18 -11.51
CA MET A 1 -4.75 -12.76 -10.19
C MET A 1 -6.28 -12.74 -10.11
N LYS A 2 -6.91 -13.92 -9.90
CA LYS A 2 -8.38 -14.12 -10.05
C LYS A 2 -9.05 -14.42 -8.70
N VAL A 3 -8.77 -13.69 -7.62
CA VAL A 3 -9.26 -14.10 -6.30
C VAL A 3 -10.22 -13.10 -5.63
N TYR A 4 -10.38 -11.89 -6.15
CA TYR A 4 -11.17 -10.86 -5.44
C TYR A 4 -12.55 -10.50 -6.02
N ALA A 5 -13.01 -11.19 -7.03
CA ALA A 5 -14.24 -10.80 -7.77
C ALA A 5 -15.52 -11.57 -7.44
N ARG A 6 -15.67 -12.20 -6.27
CA ARG A 6 -16.92 -12.92 -5.95
C ARG A 6 -17.28 -12.94 -4.48
N ASN A 7 -17.56 -11.78 -3.88
CA ASN A 7 -18.50 -11.77 -2.76
C ASN A 7 -18.97 -10.34 -2.47
N PRO A 8 -20.26 -9.98 -2.58
CA PRO A 8 -20.79 -8.65 -2.26
C PRO A 8 -20.62 -8.28 -0.78
N LEU A 9 -20.27 -9.22 0.08
CA LEU A 9 -19.97 -8.99 1.49
C LEU A 9 -18.56 -8.41 1.74
N ASN A 10 -17.64 -8.55 0.78
CA ASN A 10 -16.28 -7.98 0.88
C ASN A 10 -16.25 -6.45 0.67
N VAL A 11 -17.25 -5.89 0.00
CA VAL A 11 -17.34 -4.45 -0.26
C VAL A 11 -17.52 -3.67 1.05
N GLY A 12 -18.23 -4.23 2.05
CA GLY A 12 -18.45 -3.55 3.33
C GLY A 12 -17.20 -3.40 4.20
N PHE A 13 -16.36 -4.43 4.25
CA PHE A 13 -15.14 -4.40 5.07
C PHE A 13 -14.03 -3.57 4.40
N PHE A 14 -13.88 -3.69 3.09
CA PHE A 14 -12.95 -2.86 2.33
C PHE A 14 -13.42 -1.40 2.26
N ARG A 15 -14.73 -1.16 2.25
CA ARG A 15 -15.32 0.18 2.31
C ARG A 15 -15.03 0.87 3.64
N LEU A 16 -15.06 0.14 4.78
CA LEU A 16 -14.66 0.66 6.09
C LEU A 16 -13.15 0.95 6.18
N MET A 17 -12.32 0.28 5.38
CA MET A 17 -10.88 0.57 5.30
C MET A 17 -10.53 1.62 4.22
N CYS A 18 -11.38 1.82 3.21
CA CYS A 18 -11.15 2.76 2.11
C CYS A 18 -11.97 4.05 2.21
N ASP A 19 -13.08 4.10 2.98
CA ASP A 19 -13.89 5.32 3.17
C ASP A 19 -13.28 6.32 4.17
N GLU A 20 -12.17 5.96 4.83
CA GLU A 20 -11.37 6.92 5.54
C GLU A 20 -10.15 7.32 4.69
N GLU A 21 -10.29 8.39 3.92
CA GLU A 21 -9.19 9.17 3.30
C GLU A 21 -8.07 9.51 4.30
N SER A 22 -8.32 9.32 5.60
CA SER A 22 -7.35 9.52 6.66
C SER A 22 -6.44 8.32 6.92
N LEU A 23 -6.87 7.08 6.62
CA LEU A 23 -6.11 5.88 7.03
C LEU A 23 -4.94 5.58 6.09
N THR A 24 -5.09 5.76 4.78
CA THR A 24 -3.96 5.52 3.85
C THR A 24 -2.94 6.64 3.88
N THR A 25 -3.38 7.89 3.96
CA THR A 25 -2.50 9.05 4.20
C THR A 25 -1.98 9.06 5.63
N SER A 26 -2.76 8.66 6.65
CA SER A 26 -2.27 8.48 8.01
C SER A 26 -1.36 7.27 8.14
N LEU A 27 -1.62 6.15 7.45
CA LEU A 27 -0.69 5.01 7.43
C LEU A 27 0.58 5.36 6.68
N CYS A 28 0.52 6.05 5.57
CA CYS A 28 1.71 6.50 4.85
C CYS A 28 2.45 7.59 5.64
N SER A 29 1.77 8.56 6.23
CA SER A 29 2.38 9.58 7.09
C SER A 29 2.80 9.00 8.45
N PHE A 30 2.06 8.02 9.00
CA PHE A 30 2.45 7.29 10.20
C PHE A 30 3.62 6.34 9.92
N PHE A 31 3.62 5.63 8.80
CA PHE A 31 4.78 4.89 8.33
C PHE A 31 5.97 5.82 8.05
N LEU A 32 5.78 6.93 7.37
CA LEU A 32 6.84 7.90 7.10
C LEU A 32 7.33 8.59 8.38
N SER A 33 6.45 8.96 9.30
CA SER A 33 6.86 9.60 10.56
C SER A 33 7.50 8.64 11.57
N LYS A 34 7.17 7.35 11.50
CA LYS A 34 7.69 6.31 12.42
C LYS A 34 8.71 5.39 11.77
N PHE A 35 8.77 5.31 10.44
CA PHE A 35 9.89 4.68 9.71
C PHE A 35 11.17 5.54 9.74
N VAL A 36 11.03 6.81 10.09
CA VAL A 36 12.15 7.64 10.57
C VAL A 36 12.33 7.30 12.05
N PRO A 37 13.38 6.55 12.41
CA PRO A 37 13.41 5.61 13.51
C PRO A 37 13.23 6.22 14.88
N SER A 38 12.81 5.38 15.79
CA SER A 38 13.21 5.40 17.19
C SER A 38 14.76 5.37 17.36
N MET A 39 15.46 6.25 16.69
CA MET A 39 16.77 6.68 17.15
C MET A 39 16.53 7.35 18.48
N THR A 40 17.05 6.79 19.55
CA THR A 40 17.23 7.46 20.83
C THR A 40 17.49 8.93 20.55
N PHE A 41 16.48 9.72 20.85
CA PHE A 41 16.40 11.13 20.53
C PHE A 41 17.43 11.87 21.39
N ASN A 42 18.67 11.85 20.96
CA ASN A 42 19.67 12.68 21.53
C ASN A 42 19.49 14.06 20.90
N MET A 43 18.86 14.96 21.64
CA MET A 43 18.41 16.30 21.25
C MET A 43 19.53 17.18 20.65
N TYR A 44 20.78 16.77 20.78
CA TYR A 44 21.94 17.43 20.20
C TYR A 44 22.07 17.29 18.69
N TRP A 45 21.43 16.26 18.08
CA TRP A 45 21.50 16.01 16.63
C TRP A 45 20.39 16.67 15.83
N LEU A 46 19.42 17.29 16.49
CA LEU A 46 18.29 17.93 15.81
C LEU A 46 18.69 19.27 15.15
N HIS A 47 19.77 19.87 15.52
CA HIS A 47 20.10 21.24 15.10
C HIS A 47 21.10 21.34 13.93
N HIS A 48 21.81 20.30 13.54
CA HIS A 48 22.89 20.50 12.56
C HIS A 48 23.01 19.51 11.39
N SER A 49 22.09 18.62 11.22
CA SER A 49 22.02 17.84 9.98
C SER A 49 20.58 17.39 9.73
N ILE A 50 19.87 18.09 8.86
CA ILE A 50 18.82 17.47 8.06
C ILE A 50 19.53 16.30 7.38
N ASN A 51 19.47 15.17 8.02
CA ASN A 51 20.39 14.06 7.78
C ASN A 51 20.22 13.59 6.34
N LEU A 52 21.14 13.95 5.48
CA LEU A 52 21.36 13.34 4.18
C LEU A 52 21.19 11.80 4.27
N LEU A 53 21.68 11.18 5.34
CA LEU A 53 21.47 9.76 5.66
C LEU A 53 20.01 9.32 5.79
N LYS A 54 19.05 10.23 6.05
CA LYS A 54 17.61 9.92 6.10
C LYS A 54 16.92 10.22 4.77
N ILE A 55 17.35 11.29 4.10
CA ILE A 55 16.76 11.73 2.82
C ILE A 55 17.23 10.84 1.67
N VAL A 56 18.52 10.47 1.66
CA VAL A 56 19.11 9.66 0.57
C VAL A 56 18.40 8.31 0.37
N PRO A 57 18.11 7.50 1.41
CA PRO A 57 17.33 6.26 1.23
C PRO A 57 15.93 6.50 0.67
N PHE A 58 15.25 7.55 1.13
CA PHE A 58 13.93 7.91 0.64
C PHE A 58 13.95 8.30 -0.84
N LEU A 59 14.85 9.21 -1.21
CA LEU A 59 15.04 9.61 -2.61
C LEU A 59 15.50 8.44 -3.47
N GLY A 60 16.37 7.59 -2.93
CA GLY A 60 16.83 6.37 -3.61
C GLY A 60 15.67 5.41 -3.90
N GLY A 61 14.80 5.14 -2.92
CA GLY A 61 13.62 4.31 -3.09
C GLY A 61 12.63 4.91 -4.10
N TRP A 62 12.36 6.22 -3.99
CA TRP A 62 11.50 6.95 -4.92
C TRP A 62 12.05 6.91 -6.36
N LEU A 63 13.35 7.18 -6.54
CA LEU A 63 13.99 7.15 -7.85
C LEU A 63 13.99 5.74 -8.43
N SER A 64 14.20 4.71 -7.60
CA SER A 64 14.14 3.32 -8.01
C SER A 64 12.74 2.93 -8.50
N ASP A 65 11.67 3.33 -7.80
CA ASP A 65 10.30 3.12 -8.28
C ASP A 65 10.06 3.82 -9.62
N ARG A 66 10.52 5.07 -9.76
CA ARG A 66 10.37 5.84 -11.00
C ARG A 66 11.08 5.19 -12.19
N LEU A 67 12.25 4.60 -11.98
CA LEU A 67 13.07 3.99 -13.04
C LEU A 67 12.67 2.55 -13.35
N LEU A 68 12.57 1.72 -12.31
CA LEU A 68 12.35 0.28 -12.46
C LEU A 68 10.85 -0.07 -12.49
N GLY A 69 10.05 0.51 -11.59
CA GLY A 69 8.70 0.06 -11.30
C GLY A 69 8.71 -1.31 -10.64
N ASP A 70 7.54 -1.84 -10.26
CA ASP A 70 7.45 -3.20 -9.71
C ASP A 70 7.72 -4.25 -10.80
N PRO A 71 8.73 -5.10 -10.64
CA PRO A 71 8.97 -6.18 -11.57
C PRO A 71 7.82 -7.20 -11.53
N GLU A 72 7.28 -7.54 -12.69
CA GLU A 72 6.23 -8.53 -12.81
C GLU A 72 6.74 -9.90 -12.30
N GLY A 73 5.96 -10.52 -11.39
CA GLY A 73 6.30 -11.84 -10.84
C GLY A 73 7.18 -11.82 -9.58
N TRP A 74 7.68 -10.68 -9.13
CA TRP A 74 8.41 -10.62 -7.86
C TRP A 74 7.47 -10.78 -6.66
N PRO A 75 7.94 -11.39 -5.58
CA PRO A 75 7.17 -11.49 -4.35
C PRO A 75 6.94 -10.10 -3.76
N HIS A 76 5.69 -9.64 -3.80
CA HIS A 76 5.33 -8.34 -3.27
C HIS A 76 4.77 -8.49 -1.85
N PRO A 77 5.27 -7.74 -0.84
CA PRO A 77 4.83 -7.84 0.55
C PRO A 77 3.32 -7.66 0.72
N ILE A 78 2.68 -6.81 -0.10
CA ILE A 78 1.23 -6.56 -0.08
C ILE A 78 0.41 -7.83 -0.35
N VAL A 79 0.94 -8.76 -1.15
CA VAL A 79 0.26 -10.04 -1.44
C VAL A 79 0.20 -10.92 -0.19
N TRP A 80 1.25 -10.92 0.62
CA TRP A 80 1.28 -11.66 1.88
C TRP A 80 0.34 -11.03 2.90
N PHE A 81 0.34 -9.70 2.95
CA PHE A 81 -0.58 -8.94 3.79
C PHE A 81 -2.04 -9.21 3.40
N GLY A 82 -2.37 -9.18 2.11
CA GLY A 82 -3.70 -9.53 1.60
C GLY A 82 -4.11 -10.97 1.92
N LYS A 83 -3.18 -11.93 1.89
CA LYS A 83 -3.44 -13.31 2.32
C LYS A 83 -3.72 -13.41 3.82
N ALA A 84 -2.99 -12.66 4.64
CA ALA A 84 -3.22 -12.61 6.09
C ALA A 84 -4.59 -12.02 6.43
N ILE A 85 -5.00 -10.93 5.78
CA ILE A 85 -6.33 -10.35 5.91
C ILE A 85 -7.39 -11.39 5.51
N SER A 86 -7.25 -12.02 4.34
CA SER A 86 -8.22 -13.00 3.84
C SER A 86 -8.33 -14.23 4.74
N ALA A 87 -7.22 -14.69 5.31
CA ALA A 87 -7.23 -15.78 6.28
C ALA A 87 -7.96 -15.38 7.58
N GLY A 88 -7.63 -14.19 8.12
CA GLY A 88 -8.29 -13.67 9.31
C GLY A 88 -9.79 -13.42 9.10
N GLU A 89 -10.18 -12.89 7.94
CA GLU A 89 -11.58 -12.69 7.59
C GLU A 89 -12.36 -14.01 7.57
N LYS A 90 -11.84 -15.06 6.95
CA LYS A 90 -12.50 -16.37 6.89
C LYS A 90 -12.78 -16.96 8.26
N GLU A 91 -11.90 -16.73 9.23
CA GLU A 91 -12.04 -17.25 10.60
C GLU A 91 -12.90 -16.34 11.48
N LEU A 92 -12.72 -15.03 11.39
CA LEU A 92 -13.32 -14.07 12.32
C LEU A 92 -14.68 -13.54 11.84
N ASN A 93 -14.98 -13.58 10.55
CA ASN A 93 -16.25 -13.09 9.98
C ASN A 93 -17.41 -14.06 10.18
N LYS A 94 -17.47 -14.72 11.35
CA LYS A 94 -18.51 -15.68 11.74
C LYS A 94 -19.20 -15.20 13.02
N GLY A 95 -20.53 -15.34 13.07
CA GLY A 95 -21.33 -15.03 14.26
C GLY A 95 -21.59 -13.55 14.48
N SER A 96 -21.73 -13.16 15.75
CA SER A 96 -21.92 -11.77 16.20
C SER A 96 -20.60 -11.01 16.28
N GLU A 97 -20.69 -9.67 16.38
CA GLU A 97 -19.54 -8.77 16.62
C GLU A 97 -18.48 -8.77 15.51
N ARG A 98 -18.91 -8.92 14.25
CA ARG A 98 -18.00 -8.96 13.08
C ARG A 98 -17.14 -7.71 12.94
N VAL A 99 -17.73 -6.53 13.22
CA VAL A 99 -17.05 -5.24 13.14
C VAL A 99 -15.91 -5.17 14.17
N LEU A 100 -16.19 -5.58 15.43
CA LEU A 100 -15.17 -5.58 16.48
C LEU A 100 -14.02 -6.55 16.16
N LYS A 101 -14.34 -7.76 15.72
CA LYS A 101 -13.35 -8.77 15.31
C LYS A 101 -12.49 -8.28 14.14
N GLY A 102 -13.11 -7.66 13.14
CA GLY A 102 -12.40 -7.05 12.01
C GLY A 102 -11.49 -5.91 12.43
N GLY A 103 -11.96 -5.04 13.34
CA GLY A 103 -11.16 -3.96 13.91
C GLY A 103 -9.94 -4.47 14.68
N ILE A 104 -10.12 -5.51 15.50
CA ILE A 104 -9.01 -6.15 16.22
C ILE A 104 -8.00 -6.75 15.24
N LEU A 105 -8.47 -7.46 14.20
CA LEU A 105 -7.59 -8.02 13.17
C LEU A 105 -6.78 -6.93 12.48
N ALA A 106 -7.41 -5.81 12.09
CA ALA A 106 -6.72 -4.69 11.47
C ALA A 106 -5.63 -4.11 12.37
N VAL A 107 -5.95 -3.86 13.64
CA VAL A 107 -4.99 -3.35 14.63
C VAL A 107 -3.81 -4.31 14.81
N VAL A 108 -4.09 -5.61 14.96
CA VAL A 108 -3.05 -6.64 15.14
C VAL A 108 -2.14 -6.71 13.91
N LEU A 109 -2.69 -6.66 12.71
CA LEU A 109 -1.89 -6.69 11.47
C LEU A 109 -1.03 -5.43 11.32
N ILE A 110 -1.59 -4.24 11.59
CA ILE A 110 -0.86 -2.97 11.52
C ILE A 110 0.30 -2.95 12.53
N LEU A 111 0.00 -3.28 13.79
CA LEU A 111 1.03 -3.32 14.84
C LEU A 111 2.08 -4.40 14.55
N GLY A 112 1.66 -5.56 14.04
CA GLY A 112 2.55 -6.64 13.67
C GLY A 112 3.55 -6.22 12.59
N VAL A 113 3.07 -5.62 11.50
CA VAL A 113 3.94 -5.10 10.43
C VAL A 113 4.87 -4.02 10.96
N TYR A 114 4.32 -3.08 11.75
CA TYR A 114 5.14 -2.02 12.36
C TYR A 114 6.30 -2.58 13.19
N LEU A 115 6.00 -3.50 14.11
CA LEU A 115 7.00 -4.08 15.00
C LEU A 115 8.04 -4.90 14.21
N ILE A 116 7.63 -5.66 13.20
CA ILE A 116 8.54 -6.43 12.34
C ILE A 116 9.48 -5.49 11.60
N CYS A 117 8.97 -4.45 10.96
CA CYS A 117 9.78 -3.48 10.23
C CYS A 117 10.74 -2.74 11.17
N GLU A 118 10.26 -2.30 12.33
CA GLU A 118 11.08 -1.64 13.35
C GLU A 118 12.24 -2.54 13.80
N ARG A 119 11.97 -3.81 14.08
CA ARG A 119 13.01 -4.77 14.51
C ARG A 119 14.03 -5.03 13.41
N ILE A 120 13.59 -5.21 12.17
CA ILE A 120 14.48 -5.43 11.03
C ILE A 120 15.40 -4.22 10.82
N LEU A 121 14.86 -3.00 10.85
CA LEU A 121 15.64 -1.78 10.66
C LEU A 121 16.59 -1.51 11.83
N SER A 122 16.14 -1.73 13.06
CA SER A 122 16.96 -1.59 14.25
C SER A 122 18.14 -2.57 14.23
N TRP A 123 17.88 -3.83 13.88
CA TRP A 123 18.92 -4.84 13.72
C TRP A 123 19.91 -4.48 12.60
N ALA A 124 19.40 -4.05 11.46
CA ALA A 124 20.23 -3.61 10.34
C ALA A 124 21.11 -2.41 10.71
N TRP A 125 20.60 -1.49 11.52
CA TRP A 125 21.35 -0.35 12.03
C TRP A 125 22.51 -0.76 12.93
N ILE A 126 22.32 -1.76 13.78
CA ILE A 126 23.37 -2.31 14.65
C ILE A 126 24.51 -2.92 13.82
N ILE A 127 24.18 -3.57 12.69
CA ILE A 127 25.18 -4.13 11.78
C ILE A 127 25.94 -3.00 11.07
N HIS A 128 25.21 -2.12 10.39
CA HIS A 128 25.79 -0.95 9.72
C HIS A 128 24.69 0.08 9.34
N PRO A 129 24.87 1.37 9.62
CA PRO A 129 23.89 2.41 9.29
C PRO A 129 23.50 2.46 7.81
N GLN A 130 24.45 2.23 6.89
CA GLN A 130 24.18 2.20 5.46
C GLN A 130 23.30 1.01 5.05
N PHE A 131 23.41 -0.12 5.74
CA PHE A 131 22.58 -1.29 5.50
C PHE A 131 21.12 -1.02 5.90
N SER A 132 20.88 -0.35 7.02
CA SER A 132 19.55 0.15 7.39
C SER A 132 19.00 1.13 6.35
N GLY A 133 19.84 2.04 5.83
CA GLY A 133 19.46 2.95 4.74
C GLY A 133 19.06 2.21 3.47
N LEU A 134 19.80 1.18 3.07
CA LEU A 134 19.45 0.36 1.92
C LEU A 134 18.10 -0.35 2.10
N LEU A 135 17.87 -0.96 3.25
CA LEU A 135 16.59 -1.60 3.56
C LEU A 135 15.43 -0.60 3.58
N THR A 136 15.68 0.62 4.07
CA THR A 136 14.70 1.71 4.01
C THR A 136 14.38 2.08 2.56
N ALA A 137 15.37 2.22 1.69
CA ALA A 137 15.16 2.52 0.27
C ALA A 137 14.34 1.41 -0.43
N VAL A 138 14.64 0.15 -0.14
CA VAL A 138 13.86 -1.00 -0.63
C VAL A 138 12.41 -0.97 -0.12
N GLY A 139 12.23 -0.65 1.17
CA GLY A 139 10.89 -0.48 1.75
C GLY A 139 10.09 0.62 1.07
N VAL A 140 10.69 1.79 0.86
CA VAL A 140 10.07 2.92 0.14
C VAL A 140 9.72 2.53 -1.30
N PHE A 141 10.61 1.84 -2.00
CA PHE A 141 10.37 1.33 -3.35
C PHE A 141 9.10 0.48 -3.42
N TYR A 142 8.94 -0.50 -2.52
CA TYR A 142 7.76 -1.38 -2.49
C TYR A 142 6.48 -0.66 -2.01
N CYS A 143 6.61 0.39 -1.22
CA CYS A 143 5.44 1.14 -0.73
C CYS A 143 4.88 2.11 -1.78
N LEU A 144 5.72 2.64 -2.68
CA LEU A 144 5.28 3.67 -3.63
C LEU A 144 4.52 3.07 -4.82
N SER A 145 5.07 2.04 -5.47
CA SER A 145 4.48 1.37 -6.67
C SER A 145 3.88 2.30 -7.73
N GLY A 146 4.37 3.55 -7.78
CA GLY A 146 3.75 4.63 -8.55
C GLY A 146 3.83 4.38 -10.06
N LYS A 147 4.96 3.85 -10.55
CA LYS A 147 5.12 3.52 -11.97
C LYS A 147 4.15 2.42 -12.42
N THR A 148 3.93 1.43 -11.56
CA THR A 148 3.00 0.33 -11.82
C THR A 148 1.56 0.82 -11.86
N LEU A 149 1.16 1.72 -10.96
CA LEU A 149 -0.16 2.34 -10.98
C LEU A 149 -0.40 3.14 -12.26
N ILE A 150 0.57 3.96 -12.68
CA ILE A 150 0.48 4.71 -13.94
C ILE A 150 0.31 3.76 -15.13
N LYS A 151 1.02 2.62 -15.17
CA LYS A 151 0.87 1.59 -16.20
C LYS A 151 -0.54 0.99 -16.21
N GLU A 152 -1.09 0.65 -15.05
CA GLU A 152 -2.45 0.10 -14.92
C GLU A 152 -3.52 1.12 -15.35
N VAL A 153 -3.37 2.39 -14.96
CA VAL A 153 -4.30 3.46 -15.39
C VAL A 153 -4.26 3.64 -16.91
N LYS A 154 -3.08 3.66 -17.54
CA LYS A 154 -2.97 3.71 -19.00
C LYS A 154 -3.66 2.50 -19.66
N ALA A 155 -3.47 1.31 -19.12
CA ALA A 155 -4.13 0.10 -19.62
C ALA A 155 -5.66 0.17 -19.51
N VAL A 156 -6.22 0.88 -18.52
CA VAL A 156 -7.67 1.15 -18.45
C VAL A 156 -8.12 2.00 -19.62
N PHE A 157 -7.40 3.09 -19.94
CA PHE A 157 -7.75 3.96 -21.06
C PHE A 157 -7.70 3.19 -22.40
N GLU A 158 -6.65 2.44 -22.64
CA GLU A 158 -6.52 1.59 -23.83
C GLU A 158 -7.63 0.53 -23.90
N ALA A 159 -8.02 -0.07 -22.79
CA ALA A 159 -9.11 -1.04 -22.74
C ALA A 159 -10.47 -0.40 -23.05
N VAL A 160 -10.74 0.80 -22.52
CA VAL A 160 -11.97 1.55 -22.82
C VAL A 160 -12.05 1.92 -24.28
N ASP A 161 -10.93 2.25 -24.93
CA ASP A 161 -10.88 2.59 -26.35
C ASP A 161 -11.18 1.36 -27.24
N ARG A 162 -10.91 0.13 -26.76
CA ARG A 162 -11.27 -1.10 -27.46
C ARG A 162 -12.74 -1.48 -27.23
N SER A 163 -13.18 -1.52 -25.96
CA SER A 163 -14.56 -1.75 -25.60
C SER A 163 -14.86 -1.35 -24.15
N THR A 164 -16.12 -0.93 -23.90
CA THR A 164 -16.58 -0.60 -22.54
C THR A 164 -16.45 -1.79 -21.60
N GLU A 165 -16.69 -3.00 -22.07
CA GLU A 165 -16.62 -4.21 -21.26
C GLU A 165 -15.20 -4.57 -20.86
N GLU A 166 -14.21 -4.38 -21.75
CA GLU A 166 -12.80 -4.53 -21.41
C GLU A 166 -12.37 -3.46 -20.41
N GLY A 167 -12.82 -2.22 -20.61
CA GLY A 167 -12.58 -1.11 -19.69
C GLY A 167 -13.08 -1.40 -18.28
N ARG A 168 -14.31 -1.92 -18.14
CA ARG A 168 -14.89 -2.34 -16.85
C ARG A 168 -14.05 -3.43 -16.16
N ARG A 169 -13.62 -4.42 -16.92
CA ARG A 169 -12.74 -5.49 -16.40
C ARG A 169 -11.38 -4.98 -15.96
N GLN A 170 -10.81 -4.05 -16.72
CA GLN A 170 -9.49 -3.50 -16.41
C GLN A 170 -9.55 -2.58 -15.19
N VAL A 171 -10.53 -1.66 -15.11
CA VAL A 171 -10.67 -0.75 -13.97
C VAL A 171 -11.00 -1.49 -12.68
N ALA A 172 -11.74 -2.60 -12.72
CA ALA A 172 -12.03 -3.45 -11.57
C ALA A 172 -10.77 -4.03 -10.87
N ARG A 173 -9.62 -3.95 -11.51
CA ARG A 173 -8.34 -4.39 -10.91
C ARG A 173 -7.75 -3.37 -9.95
N ILE A 174 -8.09 -2.09 -10.13
CA ILE A 174 -7.48 -0.97 -9.41
C ILE A 174 -8.48 -0.19 -8.54
N VAL A 175 -9.79 -0.45 -8.68
CA VAL A 175 -10.82 0.17 -7.83
C VAL A 175 -11.51 -0.86 -6.94
N GLY A 176 -11.93 -0.46 -5.74
CA GLY A 176 -12.62 -1.31 -4.77
C GLY A 176 -14.14 -1.34 -4.92
N ARG A 177 -14.72 -0.66 -5.93
CA ARG A 177 -16.17 -0.54 -6.14
C ARG A 177 -16.68 -1.43 -7.30
N ASP A 178 -18.00 -1.63 -7.37
CA ASP A 178 -18.62 -2.30 -8.50
C ASP A 178 -18.45 -1.48 -9.79
N THR A 179 -17.97 -2.13 -10.82
CA THR A 179 -17.67 -1.51 -12.13
C THR A 179 -18.62 -1.97 -13.24
N SER A 180 -19.59 -2.85 -12.94
CA SER A 180 -20.43 -3.53 -13.92
C SER A 180 -21.29 -2.59 -14.76
N ASN A 181 -21.69 -1.44 -14.19
CA ASN A 181 -22.60 -0.48 -14.82
C ASN A 181 -21.93 0.84 -15.23
N LEU A 182 -20.60 0.98 -15.10
CA LEU A 182 -19.91 2.21 -15.42
C LEU A 182 -19.92 2.50 -16.93
N SER A 183 -20.22 3.73 -17.28
CA SER A 183 -20.03 4.27 -18.65
C SER A 183 -18.55 4.45 -18.97
N PRO A 184 -18.16 4.59 -20.25
CA PRO A 184 -16.76 4.84 -20.61
C PRO A 184 -16.13 6.04 -19.92
N GLN A 185 -16.90 7.10 -19.68
CA GLN A 185 -16.42 8.30 -18.98
C GLN A 185 -16.22 8.03 -17.49
N GLU A 186 -17.15 7.33 -16.84
CA GLU A 186 -17.02 6.96 -15.42
C GLU A 186 -15.86 5.99 -15.18
N ILE A 187 -15.57 5.08 -16.12
CA ILE A 187 -14.39 4.19 -16.03
C ILE A 187 -13.10 5.02 -16.04
N ARG A 188 -12.98 5.99 -16.97
CA ARG A 188 -11.81 6.87 -17.03
C ARG A 188 -11.69 7.75 -15.78
N ALA A 189 -12.82 8.29 -15.31
CA ALA A 189 -12.86 9.09 -14.07
C ALA A 189 -12.40 8.27 -12.86
N ALA A 190 -12.90 7.03 -12.70
CA ALA A 190 -12.50 6.14 -11.61
C ALA A 190 -11.01 5.80 -11.64
N ALA A 191 -10.43 5.61 -12.83
CA ALA A 191 -9.00 5.35 -12.97
C ALA A 191 -8.15 6.58 -12.60
N LEU A 192 -8.58 7.79 -12.99
CA LEU A 192 -7.90 9.03 -12.61
C LEU A 192 -8.05 9.36 -11.13
N GLU A 193 -9.22 9.10 -10.55
CA GLU A 193 -9.49 9.22 -9.12
C GLU A 193 -8.47 8.37 -8.33
N THR A 194 -8.36 7.07 -8.67
CA THR A 194 -7.37 6.18 -8.06
C THR A 194 -5.93 6.69 -8.21
N LEU A 195 -5.58 7.27 -9.35
CA LEU A 195 -4.26 7.84 -9.57
C LEU A 195 -4.01 9.10 -8.72
N SER A 196 -5.04 9.90 -8.49
CA SER A 196 -4.92 11.15 -7.72
C SER A 196 -4.86 10.92 -6.21
N GLU A 197 -5.42 9.81 -5.74
CA GLU A 197 -5.44 9.41 -4.32
C GLU A 197 -4.12 8.79 -3.86
N ASN A 198 -3.28 8.30 -4.79
CA ASN A 198 -1.99 7.64 -4.52
C ASN A 198 -0.80 8.53 -4.86
#